data_41bf34a30b318a261b6d02036a0119ef
#
_entry.id   41bf34a30b318a261b6d02036a0119ef
#
_cell.length_a   1.000
_cell.length_b   1.000
_cell.length_c   1.000
_cell.angle_alpha   90.00
_cell.angle_beta   90.00
_cell.angle_gamma   90.00
#
_symmetry.space_group_name_H-M   'P 1'
#
loop_
_entity.id
_entity.type
_entity.pdbx_description
1 polymer ?
#
loop_
_entity_poly.entity_id
_entity_poly.type
_entity_poly.pdbx_seq_one_letter_code
_entity_poly.pdbx_strand_id
1 'polypeptide(L)'
;MDSIAILDFGSQYAQIIARRVREAQVYCELFPWDASIEKILAIHPKGFILSGGPRSAYEPDAPYVQDFIFKTGLPILGICYGMQAMTHALGGEVYPSTSREYGPAEIEKLMPGTMLDVISKVWMSHGDKITRMPPGFIALARSGNSPFAAMGDMQRKYFGVQFHPEVHHTPNGHKLLKHFAVDICGVKPSWTPASIIEDSVVRI
;
A
#
# COMPACT_ATOMS: atom_id res chain seq x y z
N MET A 1 12.03 -1.40 -18.01
CA MET A 1 11.18 -0.28 -17.50
C MET A 1 11.06 -0.43 -15.99
N ASP A 2 11.20 0.67 -15.21
CA ASP A 2 10.98 0.63 -13.76
C ASP A 2 9.51 0.33 -13.48
N SER A 3 9.21 -0.42 -12.42
CA SER A 3 7.86 -0.90 -12.14
C SER A 3 7.51 -0.90 -10.66
N ILE A 4 6.22 -1.03 -10.38
CA ILE A 4 5.68 -1.31 -9.04
C ILE A 4 4.98 -2.68 -9.09
N ALA A 5 5.31 -3.57 -8.16
CA ALA A 5 4.56 -4.81 -7.96
C ALA A 5 3.43 -4.57 -6.95
N ILE A 6 2.21 -4.90 -7.35
CA ILE A 6 1.04 -4.80 -6.48
C ILE A 6 0.62 -6.21 -6.09
N LEU A 7 0.61 -6.52 -4.79
CA LEU A 7 0.17 -7.81 -4.27
C LEU A 7 -1.30 -7.71 -3.85
N ASP A 8 -2.13 -8.58 -4.43
CA ASP A 8 -3.57 -8.63 -4.18
C ASP A 8 -3.90 -9.64 -3.07
N PHE A 9 -4.38 -9.12 -1.95
CA PHE A 9 -4.85 -9.90 -0.80
C PHE A 9 -6.36 -10.18 -0.84
N GLY A 10 -6.96 -10.11 -2.02
CA GLY A 10 -8.39 -10.33 -2.23
C GLY A 10 -9.24 -9.06 -2.18
N SER A 11 -8.63 -7.91 -2.44
CA SER A 11 -9.32 -6.62 -2.42
C SER A 11 -10.19 -6.43 -3.66
N GLN A 12 -11.44 -6.01 -3.47
CA GLN A 12 -12.26 -5.49 -4.56
C GLN A 12 -11.68 -4.22 -5.21
N TYR A 13 -10.70 -3.57 -4.58
CA TYR A 13 -10.09 -2.31 -5.05
C TYR A 13 -8.68 -2.50 -5.64
N ALA A 14 -8.14 -3.72 -5.71
CA ALA A 14 -6.78 -3.96 -6.22
C ALA A 14 -6.56 -3.41 -7.63
N GLN A 15 -7.55 -3.59 -8.53
CA GLN A 15 -7.51 -3.03 -9.89
C GLN A 15 -7.53 -1.49 -9.89
N ILE A 16 -8.20 -0.87 -8.92
CA ILE A 16 -8.23 0.59 -8.79
C ILE A 16 -6.86 1.11 -8.35
N ILE A 17 -6.16 0.41 -7.45
CA ILE A 17 -4.78 0.72 -7.09
C ILE A 17 -3.90 0.73 -8.34
N ALA A 18 -3.96 -0.36 -9.15
CA ALA A 18 -3.19 -0.46 -10.39
C ALA A 18 -3.52 0.69 -11.36
N ARG A 19 -4.80 1.02 -11.50
CA ARG A 19 -5.24 2.16 -12.34
C ARG A 19 -4.64 3.47 -11.86
N ARG A 20 -4.66 3.76 -10.55
CA ARG A 20 -4.11 5.01 -9.98
C ARG A 20 -2.59 5.12 -10.17
N VAL A 21 -1.86 4.01 -10.03
CA VAL A 21 -0.42 3.96 -10.30
C VAL A 21 -0.15 4.24 -11.79
N ARG A 22 -0.93 3.67 -12.69
CA ARG A 22 -0.81 3.89 -14.14
C ARG A 22 -1.20 5.31 -14.55
N GLU A 23 -2.18 5.93 -13.90
CA GLU A 23 -2.52 7.36 -14.09
C GLU A 23 -1.34 8.28 -13.70
N ALA A 24 -0.44 7.83 -12.82
CA ALA A 24 0.82 8.51 -12.52
C ALA A 24 1.95 8.21 -13.54
N GLN A 25 1.63 7.57 -14.67
CA GLN A 25 2.57 7.15 -15.72
C GLN A 25 3.63 6.16 -15.22
N VAL A 26 3.29 5.35 -14.22
CA VAL A 26 4.15 4.31 -13.67
C VAL A 26 3.64 2.94 -14.11
N TYR A 27 4.55 2.12 -14.64
CA TYR A 27 4.22 0.72 -14.95
C TYR A 27 4.01 -0.07 -13.66
N CYS A 28 2.97 -0.89 -13.63
CA CYS A 28 2.72 -1.79 -12.51
C CYS A 28 2.03 -3.06 -12.98
N GLU A 29 2.29 -4.15 -12.27
CA GLU A 29 1.58 -5.41 -12.43
C GLU A 29 0.94 -5.84 -11.12
N LEU A 30 -0.21 -6.51 -11.25
CA LEU A 30 -0.99 -7.06 -10.15
C LEU A 30 -0.71 -8.56 -10.05
N PHE A 31 -0.27 -9.00 -8.89
CA PHE A 31 0.01 -10.40 -8.58
C PHE A 31 -0.87 -10.87 -7.43
N PRO A 32 -1.33 -12.13 -7.41
CA PRO A 32 -1.87 -12.70 -6.18
C PRO A 32 -0.80 -12.71 -5.08
N TRP A 33 -1.22 -12.59 -3.83
CA TRP A 33 -0.31 -12.49 -2.67
C TRP A 33 0.67 -13.67 -2.55
N ASP A 34 0.29 -14.85 -3.07
CA ASP A 34 1.04 -16.11 -3.07
C ASP A 34 1.79 -16.37 -4.39
N ALA A 35 1.87 -15.38 -5.29
CA ALA A 35 2.64 -15.51 -6.52
C ALA A 35 4.11 -15.86 -6.24
N SER A 36 4.72 -16.63 -7.14
CA SER A 36 6.13 -17.02 -6.96
C SER A 36 7.07 -15.82 -7.06
N ILE A 37 8.16 -15.88 -6.30
CA ILE A 37 9.19 -14.84 -6.26
C ILE A 37 9.72 -14.52 -7.67
N GLU A 38 9.92 -15.54 -8.51
CA GLU A 38 10.45 -15.38 -9.86
C GLU A 38 9.53 -14.54 -10.73
N LYS A 39 8.21 -14.77 -10.65
CA LYS A 39 7.22 -14.01 -11.39
C LYS A 39 7.19 -12.54 -10.96
N ILE A 40 7.22 -12.30 -9.66
CA ILE A 40 7.18 -10.95 -9.11
C ILE A 40 8.48 -10.19 -9.45
N LEU A 41 9.64 -10.82 -9.31
CA LEU A 41 10.92 -10.17 -9.58
C LEU A 41 11.22 -10.02 -11.07
N ALA A 42 10.54 -10.77 -11.96
CA ALA A 42 10.72 -10.66 -13.41
C ALA A 42 10.37 -9.26 -13.97
N ILE A 43 9.52 -8.50 -13.29
CA ILE A 43 9.20 -7.13 -13.70
C ILE A 43 10.18 -6.07 -13.16
N HIS A 44 11.24 -6.49 -12.45
CA HIS A 44 12.23 -5.60 -11.83
C HIS A 44 11.60 -4.48 -10.99
N PRO A 45 10.80 -4.83 -9.96
CA PRO A 45 10.08 -3.83 -9.18
C PRO A 45 11.03 -2.90 -8.43
N LYS A 46 10.64 -1.65 -8.29
CA LYS A 46 11.30 -0.63 -7.45
C LYS A 46 10.60 -0.44 -6.10
N GLY A 47 9.45 -1.07 -5.93
CA GLY A 47 8.68 -1.06 -4.68
C GLY A 47 7.46 -1.95 -4.78
N PHE A 48 6.83 -2.15 -3.63
CA PHE A 48 5.65 -3.00 -3.48
C PHE A 48 4.47 -2.21 -2.93
N ILE A 49 3.28 -2.48 -3.45
CA ILE A 49 2.02 -2.06 -2.83
C ILE A 49 1.27 -3.32 -2.41
N LEU A 50 0.90 -3.40 -1.14
CA LEU A 50 0.11 -4.46 -0.56
C LEU A 50 -1.34 -3.98 -0.51
N SER A 51 -2.25 -4.62 -1.22
CA SER A 51 -3.64 -4.19 -1.30
C SER A 51 -4.41 -4.42 0.00
N GLY A 52 -5.64 -3.94 0.05
CA GLY A 52 -6.61 -4.36 1.05
C GLY A 52 -6.99 -5.84 0.91
N GLY A 53 -7.85 -6.31 1.79
CA GLY A 53 -8.37 -7.68 1.78
C GLY A 53 -9.51 -7.85 2.78
N PRO A 54 -10.33 -8.91 2.62
CA PRO A 54 -11.53 -9.12 3.45
C PRO A 54 -11.26 -9.89 4.75
N ARG A 55 -10.05 -10.44 4.92
CA ARG A 55 -9.68 -11.30 6.06
C ARG A 55 -9.10 -10.49 7.22
N SER A 56 -8.94 -11.14 8.36
CA SER A 56 -8.18 -10.61 9.51
C SER A 56 -6.78 -11.18 9.51
N ALA A 57 -5.76 -10.31 9.66
CA ALA A 57 -4.35 -10.70 9.51
C ALA A 57 -3.85 -11.72 10.57
N TYR A 58 -4.59 -11.91 11.64
CA TYR A 58 -4.30 -12.88 12.71
C TYR A 58 -5.01 -14.23 12.51
N GLU A 59 -5.85 -14.40 11.47
CA GLU A 59 -6.48 -15.68 11.18
C GLU A 59 -5.46 -16.68 10.61
N PRO A 60 -5.55 -17.98 10.97
CA PRO A 60 -4.54 -19.00 10.57
C PRO A 60 -4.35 -19.14 9.05
N ASP A 61 -5.44 -19.00 8.29
CA ASP A 61 -5.45 -19.14 6.82
C ASP A 61 -5.51 -17.80 6.11
N ALA A 62 -5.14 -16.71 6.80
CA ALA A 62 -5.15 -15.38 6.19
C ALA A 62 -4.00 -15.22 5.19
N PRO A 63 -4.21 -14.51 4.08
CA PRO A 63 -3.13 -14.10 3.20
C PRO A 63 -2.04 -13.35 3.98
N TYR A 64 -0.78 -13.66 3.74
CA TYR A 64 0.36 -13.06 4.46
C TYR A 64 1.38 -12.44 3.52
N VAL A 65 2.22 -11.58 4.04
CA VAL A 65 3.33 -11.00 3.27
C VAL A 65 4.49 -11.98 3.26
N GLN A 66 4.87 -12.45 2.08
CA GLN A 66 5.97 -13.39 1.92
C GLN A 66 7.30 -12.76 2.35
N ASP A 67 8.13 -13.50 3.09
CA ASP A 67 9.40 -13.01 3.67
C ASP A 67 10.36 -12.38 2.68
N PHE A 68 10.38 -12.89 1.43
CA PHE A 68 11.28 -12.36 0.42
C PHE A 68 11.02 -10.89 0.10
N ILE A 69 9.77 -10.43 0.24
CA ILE A 69 9.40 -9.02 0.01
C ILE A 69 10.25 -8.10 0.90
N PHE A 70 10.37 -8.43 2.19
CA PHE A 70 11.19 -7.67 3.13
C PHE A 70 12.70 -7.81 2.85
N LYS A 71 13.13 -8.96 2.33
CA LYS A 71 14.54 -9.23 2.00
C LYS A 71 15.02 -8.47 0.77
N THR A 72 14.12 -7.95 -0.06
CA THR A 72 14.49 -7.12 -1.21
C THR A 72 15.06 -5.76 -0.81
N GLY A 73 14.73 -5.26 0.39
CA GLY A 73 15.07 -3.92 0.85
C GLY A 73 14.37 -2.80 0.07
N LEU A 74 13.39 -3.11 -0.75
CA LEU A 74 12.63 -2.13 -1.54
C LEU A 74 11.53 -1.48 -0.69
N PRO A 75 11.11 -0.24 -1.03
CA PRO A 75 10.00 0.41 -0.36
C PRO A 75 8.69 -0.40 -0.42
N ILE A 76 7.90 -0.33 0.65
CA ILE A 76 6.61 -1.03 0.77
C ILE A 76 5.53 -0.05 1.22
N LEU A 77 4.36 -0.09 0.57
CA LEU A 77 3.14 0.59 1.01
C LEU A 77 2.05 -0.44 1.26
N GLY A 78 1.62 -0.61 2.51
CA GLY A 78 0.47 -1.40 2.89
C GLY A 78 -0.81 -0.56 2.95
N ILE A 79 -1.88 -1.03 2.31
CA ILE A 79 -3.19 -0.37 2.29
C ILE A 79 -4.19 -1.25 3.05
N CYS A 80 -4.84 -0.72 4.07
CA CYS A 80 -5.86 -1.38 4.87
C CYS A 80 -5.37 -2.76 5.39
N TYR A 81 -5.87 -3.86 4.84
CA TYR A 81 -5.37 -5.20 5.16
C TYR A 81 -3.86 -5.34 4.92
N GLY A 82 -3.32 -4.81 3.83
CA GLY A 82 -1.88 -4.85 3.54
C GLY A 82 -1.02 -4.18 4.61
N MET A 83 -1.52 -3.09 5.23
CA MET A 83 -0.89 -2.49 6.40
C MET A 83 -0.91 -3.43 7.60
N GLN A 84 -2.04 -4.09 7.85
CA GLN A 84 -2.21 -5.04 8.96
C GLN A 84 -1.38 -6.31 8.77
N ALA A 85 -1.34 -6.88 7.56
CA ALA A 85 -0.53 -8.04 7.22
C ALA A 85 0.97 -7.74 7.38
N MET A 86 1.43 -6.57 6.94
CA MET A 86 2.79 -6.09 7.16
C MET A 86 3.09 -5.91 8.66
N THR A 87 2.16 -5.33 9.41
CA THR A 87 2.28 -5.16 10.87
C THR A 87 2.46 -6.51 11.56
N HIS A 88 1.61 -7.47 11.25
CA HIS A 88 1.67 -8.82 11.82
C HIS A 88 2.99 -9.53 11.47
N ALA A 89 3.41 -9.47 10.21
CA ALA A 89 4.64 -10.09 9.74
C ALA A 89 5.91 -9.51 10.39
N LEU A 90 5.90 -8.23 10.75
CA LEU A 90 7.04 -7.54 11.37
C LEU A 90 6.98 -7.49 12.91
N GLY A 91 6.08 -8.26 13.53
CA GLY A 91 6.00 -8.41 14.98
C GLY A 91 5.21 -7.33 15.71
N GLY A 92 4.37 -6.58 15.00
CA GLY A 92 3.32 -5.74 15.60
C GLY A 92 2.08 -6.55 15.96
N GLU A 93 1.03 -5.87 16.42
CA GLU A 93 -0.21 -6.51 16.86
C GLU A 93 -1.43 -5.91 16.17
N VAL A 94 -2.31 -6.80 15.72
CA VAL A 94 -3.60 -6.48 15.09
C VAL A 94 -4.70 -7.20 15.84
N TYR A 95 -5.75 -6.48 16.21
CA TYR A 95 -6.90 -7.04 16.95
C TYR A 95 -8.24 -6.55 16.40
N PRO A 96 -9.32 -7.30 16.65
CA PRO A 96 -10.66 -6.83 16.35
C PRO A 96 -10.95 -5.50 17.04
N SER A 97 -11.50 -4.54 16.31
CA SER A 97 -11.93 -3.28 16.90
C SER A 97 -13.37 -3.39 17.38
N THR A 98 -13.64 -2.91 18.58
CA THR A 98 -15.00 -2.71 19.08
C THR A 98 -15.72 -1.55 18.37
N SER A 99 -14.92 -0.62 17.80
CA SER A 99 -15.42 0.53 17.04
C SER A 99 -14.94 0.40 15.60
N ARG A 100 -15.74 -0.26 14.77
CA ARG A 100 -15.46 -0.42 13.33
C ARG A 100 -15.56 0.94 12.64
N GLU A 101 -14.69 1.16 11.65
CA GLU A 101 -14.71 2.37 10.82
C GLU A 101 -15.08 2.02 9.39
N TYR A 102 -16.25 2.49 8.97
CA TYR A 102 -16.74 2.38 7.59
C TYR A 102 -17.26 3.75 7.15
N GLY A 103 -16.77 4.20 5.97
CA GLY A 103 -17.18 5.48 5.41
C GLY A 103 -16.16 6.60 5.58
N PRO A 104 -16.60 7.87 5.43
CA PRO A 104 -15.70 9.01 5.50
C PRO A 104 -15.21 9.25 6.94
N ALA A 105 -13.92 9.52 7.06
CA ALA A 105 -13.28 9.92 8.32
C ALA A 105 -12.29 11.06 8.08
N GLU A 106 -12.02 11.82 9.12
CA GLU A 106 -10.92 12.80 9.13
C GLU A 106 -9.71 12.22 9.84
N ILE A 107 -8.52 12.49 9.33
CA ILE A 107 -7.27 12.11 9.97
C ILE A 107 -6.55 13.32 10.53
N GLU A 108 -5.98 13.15 11.71
CA GLU A 108 -5.03 14.08 12.30
C GLU A 108 -3.61 13.64 11.96
N LYS A 109 -2.88 14.49 11.26
CA LYS A 109 -1.47 14.26 10.90
C LYS A 109 -0.59 14.51 12.12
N LEU A 110 0.26 13.55 12.44
CA LEU A 110 1.17 13.60 13.57
C LEU A 110 2.58 14.01 13.15
N MET A 111 2.90 13.91 11.84
CA MET A 111 4.19 14.29 11.27
C MET A 111 3.98 15.03 9.95
N PRO A 112 4.50 16.25 9.80
CA PRO A 112 4.52 16.98 8.53
C PRO A 112 5.65 16.47 7.61
N GLY A 113 5.62 16.86 6.35
CA GLY A 113 6.65 16.51 5.36
C GLY A 113 6.56 15.07 4.89
N THR A 114 5.37 14.46 4.94
CA THR A 114 5.12 13.09 4.51
C THR A 114 4.17 13.03 3.33
N MET A 115 4.01 11.84 2.74
CA MET A 115 3.02 11.60 1.69
C MET A 115 1.57 11.91 2.11
N LEU A 116 1.33 12.16 3.40
CA LEU A 116 0.02 12.48 3.96
C LEU A 116 -0.32 13.98 3.92
N ASP A 117 0.62 14.86 3.56
CA ASP A 117 0.42 16.31 3.68
C ASP A 117 -0.79 16.83 2.89
N VAL A 118 -1.12 16.16 1.80
CA VAL A 118 -2.27 16.50 0.95
C VAL A 118 -3.57 15.78 1.34
N ILE A 119 -3.54 14.94 2.38
CA ILE A 119 -4.66 14.10 2.81
C ILE A 119 -5.24 14.68 4.11
N SER A 120 -6.56 14.84 4.18
CA SER A 120 -7.28 15.23 5.40
C SER A 120 -8.54 14.40 5.62
N LYS A 121 -9.26 14.12 4.53
CA LYS A 121 -10.44 13.25 4.53
C LYS A 121 -10.11 11.95 3.83
N VAL A 122 -10.56 10.84 4.38
CA VAL A 122 -10.24 9.50 3.92
C VAL A 122 -11.47 8.61 3.95
N TRP A 123 -11.42 7.52 3.20
CA TRP A 123 -12.42 6.46 3.25
C TRP A 123 -11.87 5.28 4.06
N MET A 124 -12.52 5.00 5.17
CA MET A 124 -12.23 3.85 6.03
C MET A 124 -13.14 2.67 5.66
N SER A 125 -12.59 1.46 5.75
CA SER A 125 -13.35 0.22 5.55
C SER A 125 -12.65 -0.93 6.28
N HIS A 126 -12.67 -0.90 7.62
CA HIS A 126 -12.00 -1.92 8.43
C HIS A 126 -12.73 -2.24 9.73
N GLY A 127 -12.63 -3.51 10.13
CA GLY A 127 -13.14 -4.03 11.39
C GLY A 127 -12.05 -4.32 12.42
N ASP A 128 -10.79 -4.35 11.99
CA ASP A 128 -9.61 -4.60 12.82
C ASP A 128 -8.76 -3.35 12.94
N LYS A 129 -7.98 -3.25 13.99
CA LYS A 129 -7.05 -2.15 14.22
C LYS A 129 -5.68 -2.63 14.68
N ILE A 130 -4.67 -1.86 14.36
CA ILE A 130 -3.33 -2.06 14.90
C ILE A 130 -3.33 -1.52 16.32
N THR A 131 -2.91 -2.34 17.27
CA THR A 131 -2.79 -1.97 18.69
C THR A 131 -1.34 -1.74 19.09
N ARG A 132 -0.39 -2.36 18.39
CA ARG A 132 1.04 -2.14 18.56
C ARG A 132 1.75 -2.15 17.21
N MET A 133 2.43 -1.06 16.89
CA MET A 133 3.25 -0.98 15.67
C MET A 133 4.46 -1.92 15.74
N PRO A 134 4.97 -2.37 14.59
CA PRO A 134 6.23 -3.10 14.55
C PRO A 134 7.41 -2.23 15.02
N PRO A 135 8.52 -2.84 15.47
CA PRO A 135 9.74 -2.10 15.77
C PRO A 135 10.23 -1.25 14.59
N GLY A 136 10.62 0.00 14.89
CA GLY A 136 11.10 0.96 13.90
C GLY A 136 10.02 1.84 13.27
N PHE A 137 8.75 1.48 13.42
CA PHE A 137 7.65 2.30 12.92
C PHE A 137 7.27 3.43 13.89
N ILE A 138 6.83 4.53 13.30
CA ILE A 138 6.23 5.67 14.01
C ILE A 138 4.83 5.94 13.47
N ALA A 139 3.96 6.51 14.30
CA ALA A 139 2.63 6.94 13.88
C ALA A 139 2.76 8.21 13.04
N LEU A 140 2.14 8.21 11.86
CA LEU A 140 2.11 9.36 10.93
C LEU A 140 0.78 10.09 10.96
N ALA A 141 -0.31 9.37 11.25
CA ALA A 141 -1.64 9.94 11.41
C ALA A 141 -2.50 9.05 12.32
N ARG A 142 -3.53 9.66 12.92
CA ARG A 142 -4.58 8.98 13.66
C ARG A 142 -5.97 9.41 13.18
N SER A 143 -6.99 8.61 13.44
CA SER A 143 -8.40 8.97 13.30
C SER A 143 -9.11 8.88 14.65
N GLY A 144 -10.40 9.17 14.68
CA GLY A 144 -11.19 9.09 15.92
C GLY A 144 -11.18 7.70 16.59
N ASN A 145 -11.14 6.63 15.78
CA ASN A 145 -11.22 5.24 16.26
C ASN A 145 -9.95 4.42 15.98
N SER A 146 -9.00 4.96 15.21
CA SER A 146 -7.75 4.28 14.89
C SER A 146 -6.54 5.10 15.36
N PRO A 147 -5.78 4.61 16.36
CA PRO A 147 -4.60 5.31 16.85
C PRO A 147 -3.49 5.39 15.79
N PHE A 148 -3.52 4.49 14.81
CA PHE A 148 -2.57 4.40 13.71
C PHE A 148 -3.29 4.37 12.37
N ALA A 149 -3.93 5.49 11.99
CA ALA A 149 -4.54 5.65 10.66
C ALA A 149 -3.48 5.63 9.54
N ALA A 150 -2.24 6.02 9.88
CA ALA A 150 -1.06 5.81 9.05
C ALA A 150 0.18 5.66 9.92
N MET A 151 1.13 4.86 9.47
CA MET A 151 2.41 4.62 10.11
C MET A 151 3.53 4.50 9.08
N GLY A 152 4.79 4.65 9.51
CA GLY A 152 5.93 4.47 8.63
C GLY A 152 7.23 4.18 9.36
N ASP A 153 8.09 3.43 8.70
CA ASP A 153 9.51 3.30 9.01
C ASP A 153 10.29 4.04 7.91
N MET A 154 10.80 5.20 8.27
CA MET A 154 11.48 6.08 7.30
C MET A 154 12.79 5.50 6.82
N GLN A 155 13.48 4.70 7.64
CA GLN A 155 14.76 4.09 7.30
C GLN A 155 14.59 2.99 6.26
N ARG A 156 13.63 2.08 6.49
CA ARG A 156 13.33 0.98 5.55
C ARG A 156 12.44 1.43 4.39
N LYS A 157 11.84 2.62 4.47
CA LYS A 157 10.82 3.13 3.55
C LYS A 157 9.58 2.23 3.49
N TYR A 158 9.15 1.74 4.65
CA TYR A 158 7.92 0.97 4.79
C TYR A 158 6.82 1.86 5.35
N PHE A 159 5.70 1.92 4.66
CA PHE A 159 4.56 2.75 5.00
C PHE A 159 3.29 1.94 5.05
N GLY A 160 2.36 2.35 5.89
CA GLY A 160 1.03 1.76 5.98
C GLY A 160 -0.03 2.83 6.17
N VAL A 161 -1.15 2.66 5.49
CA VAL A 161 -2.35 3.48 5.66
C VAL A 161 -3.55 2.56 5.91
N GLN A 162 -4.37 2.88 6.92
CA GLN A 162 -5.55 2.09 7.26
C GLN A 162 -6.72 2.38 6.31
N PHE A 163 -6.72 3.53 5.69
CA PHE A 163 -7.71 3.99 4.73
C PHE A 163 -7.36 3.58 3.30
N HIS A 164 -8.30 3.80 2.39
CA HIS A 164 -8.18 3.50 0.97
C HIS A 164 -7.84 4.76 0.15
N PRO A 165 -6.56 5.00 -0.20
CA PRO A 165 -6.18 6.16 -1.01
C PRO A 165 -6.59 6.03 -2.48
N GLU A 166 -6.86 4.82 -2.95
CA GLU A 166 -7.22 4.53 -4.35
C GLU A 166 -8.64 4.93 -4.69
N VAL A 167 -9.56 4.95 -3.71
CA VAL A 167 -10.98 5.21 -3.99
C VAL A 167 -11.30 6.70 -4.13
N HIS A 168 -12.36 7.00 -4.87
CA HIS A 168 -12.81 8.38 -5.11
C HIS A 168 -13.12 9.16 -3.81
N HIS A 169 -13.58 8.46 -2.78
CA HIS A 169 -13.96 9.05 -1.50
C HIS A 169 -12.78 9.49 -0.62
N THR A 170 -11.55 9.24 -1.05
CA THR A 170 -10.34 9.79 -0.45
C THR A 170 -9.78 10.89 -1.36
N PRO A 171 -10.15 12.18 -1.13
CA PRO A 171 -9.65 13.28 -1.94
C PRO A 171 -8.11 13.32 -1.90
N ASN A 172 -7.49 13.53 -3.07
CA ASN A 172 -6.03 13.53 -3.25
C ASN A 172 -5.31 12.20 -2.97
N GLY A 173 -6.04 11.09 -2.73
CA GLY A 173 -5.42 9.78 -2.49
C GLY A 173 -4.51 9.32 -3.65
N HIS A 174 -4.85 9.67 -4.90
CA HIS A 174 -4.00 9.43 -6.07
C HIS A 174 -2.62 10.13 -5.97
N LYS A 175 -2.55 11.30 -5.29
CA LYS A 175 -1.27 12.00 -5.07
C LYS A 175 -0.38 11.25 -4.07
N LEU A 176 -0.97 10.60 -3.06
CA LEU A 176 -0.26 9.73 -2.13
C LEU A 176 0.38 8.56 -2.88
N LEU A 177 -0.40 7.87 -3.73
CA LEU A 177 0.08 6.74 -4.52
C LEU A 177 1.18 7.17 -5.51
N LYS A 178 1.01 8.33 -6.16
CA LYS A 178 2.03 8.92 -7.02
C LYS A 178 3.31 9.23 -6.24
N HIS A 179 3.21 9.90 -5.08
CA HIS A 179 4.35 10.23 -4.24
C HIS A 179 5.10 8.95 -3.81
N PHE A 180 4.39 7.91 -3.40
CA PHE A 180 5.01 6.64 -3.09
C PHE A 180 5.78 6.06 -4.29
N ALA A 181 5.14 5.93 -5.44
CA ALA A 181 5.74 5.29 -6.61
C ALA A 181 6.89 6.12 -7.22
N VAL A 182 6.73 7.45 -7.32
CA VAL A 182 7.69 8.32 -8.00
C VAL A 182 8.79 8.80 -7.05
N ASP A 183 8.40 9.37 -5.90
CA ASP A 183 9.37 10.06 -5.04
C ASP A 183 10.06 9.08 -4.06
N ILE A 184 9.31 8.12 -3.50
CA ILE A 184 9.86 7.15 -2.53
C ILE A 184 10.53 5.97 -3.22
N CYS A 185 9.86 5.35 -4.21
CA CYS A 185 10.41 4.23 -4.98
C CYS A 185 11.38 4.68 -6.08
N GLY A 186 11.36 5.95 -6.47
CA GLY A 186 12.24 6.50 -7.52
C GLY A 186 11.89 6.04 -8.93
N VAL A 187 10.64 5.60 -9.18
CA VAL A 187 10.21 5.20 -10.51
C VAL A 187 10.05 6.42 -11.40
N LYS A 188 10.70 6.41 -12.56
CA LYS A 188 10.53 7.48 -13.56
C LYS A 188 9.18 7.34 -14.26
N PRO A 189 8.34 8.39 -14.26
CA PRO A 189 7.07 8.38 -15.01
C PRO A 189 7.34 8.32 -16.52
N SER A 190 7.23 7.13 -17.09
CA SER A 190 7.52 6.89 -18.51
C SER A 190 6.48 6.00 -19.19
N TRP A 191 5.51 5.50 -18.44
CA TRP A 191 4.46 4.63 -18.95
C TRP A 191 3.35 5.44 -19.60
N THR A 192 3.54 5.75 -20.89
CA THR A 192 2.62 6.53 -21.72
C THR A 192 2.00 5.64 -22.80
N PRO A 193 0.89 6.02 -23.46
CA PRO A 193 0.35 5.27 -24.60
C PRO A 193 1.37 5.01 -25.70
N ALA A 194 2.29 5.95 -25.95
CA ALA A 194 3.35 5.78 -26.94
C ALA A 194 4.37 4.71 -26.50
N SER A 195 4.85 4.77 -25.25
CA SER A 195 5.81 3.78 -24.75
C SER A 195 5.21 2.37 -24.63
N ILE A 196 3.90 2.26 -24.37
CA ILE A 196 3.20 0.96 -24.35
C ILE A 196 3.23 0.32 -25.73
N ILE A 197 2.97 1.10 -26.79
CA ILE A 197 3.00 0.61 -28.18
C ILE A 197 4.41 0.16 -28.53
N GLU A 198 5.45 0.98 -28.26
CA GLU A 198 6.84 0.63 -28.53
C GLU A 198 7.28 -0.66 -27.83
N ASP A 199 7.00 -0.80 -26.52
CA ASP A 199 7.31 -2.00 -25.75
C ASP A 199 6.56 -3.24 -26.27
N SER A 200 5.32 -3.07 -26.72
CA SER A 200 4.50 -4.17 -27.26
C SER A 200 5.05 -4.66 -28.61
N VAL A 201 5.51 -3.75 -29.45
CA VAL A 201 6.11 -4.10 -30.75
C VAL A 201 7.45 -4.83 -30.58
N VAL A 202 8.25 -4.46 -29.58
CA VAL A 202 9.54 -5.13 -29.29
C VAL A 202 9.36 -6.55 -28.73
N ARG A 203 8.22 -6.86 -28.12
CA ARG A 203 7.92 -8.19 -27.53
C ARG A 203 7.30 -9.19 -28.50
N ILE A 204 6.93 -8.76 -29.73
CA ILE A 204 6.43 -9.61 -30.82
C ILE A 204 7.60 -10.03 -31.72
#